data_606cadd0939c027e6396a2470f1dfe20
#
_entry.id   606cadd0939c027e6396a2470f1dfe20
#
_cell.length_a   1.000
_cell.length_b   1.000
_cell.length_c   1.000
_cell.angle_alpha   90.00
_cell.angle_beta   90.00
_cell.angle_gamma   90.00
#
_symmetry.space_group_name_H-M   'P 1'
#
loop_
_entity.id
_entity.type
_entity.pdbx_description
1 polymer ?
#
loop_
_entity_poly.entity_id
_entity_poly.type
_entity_poly.pdbx_seq_one_letter_code
_entity_poly.pdbx_strand_id
1 'polypeptide(L)'
;ICAYIMERMKISPLPLLCLIMGAGAALAQQDPPPPLQIGSVTVSGSVRERVEFWNWFGGKGENTYTFSGTLAQFALSQSSTNFDWKLDFAAPVLLGLPNRAVQPAPQGQLGLGANYYANNRSNSAAAMIFPKEAYVRFKSAHSRTQIGRFEFGDGIEGKPADATLALLKRNRISQRLIGTFGFTDIQRSFDGGNLGYSNGPWTITAVGAIPTRGVYQVDGWGWVKTPFAYLSVNRELKYSVNNAAEFRVFGIYYQDARGVLKTDNRSAAWRAADKADIRIGTYGAHYIQAIQTAAGTLDLLGWGVLQSGAWGDLTQRSNAYALEGGLQPKALNRARPWLRGGYFGSSGDRNAKDGVHGTFFALLPTPRSYARYPFFNEMNLKDGFGELILRPSKKSTVRLDGHHLSLASANDLWYTGGGAYQPWTFGYTGRPSNGKTDLANLYDGSLDYAFNRAASIGFYYGYAQGGDVIKAIYKHQDSPYGFIEVDYRF
;
A
#
# COMPACT_ATOMS: atom_id res chain seq x y z
N ILE A 1 -23.72 -0.04 21.20
CA ILE A 1 -23.41 1.09 22.14
C ILE A 1 -22.61 2.16 21.39
N CYS A 2 -21.55 1.85 20.66
CA CYS A 2 -20.79 2.87 19.88
C CYS A 2 -21.64 3.58 18.82
N ALA A 3 -22.47 2.87 18.06
CA ALA A 3 -23.37 3.47 17.07
C ALA A 3 -24.39 4.46 17.70
N TYR A 4 -24.89 4.13 18.88
CA TYR A 4 -25.83 4.98 19.64
C TYR A 4 -25.19 6.27 20.18
N ILE A 5 -23.89 6.23 20.46
CA ILE A 5 -23.13 7.41 20.93
C ILE A 5 -22.85 8.37 19.77
N MET A 6 -22.59 7.86 18.56
CA MET A 6 -22.31 8.69 17.38
C MET A 6 -23.55 9.42 16.84
N GLU A 7 -24.74 8.84 16.94
CA GLU A 7 -25.99 9.44 16.44
C GLU A 7 -26.47 10.65 17.27
N ARG A 8 -26.06 10.74 18.55
CA ARG A 8 -26.38 11.87 19.42
C ARG A 8 -25.35 13.00 19.44
N MET A 9 -24.17 12.77 18.91
CA MET A 9 -23.11 13.77 18.87
C MET A 9 -23.04 14.42 17.48
N LYS A 10 -23.84 15.47 17.24
CA LYS A 10 -23.59 16.42 16.14
C LYS A 10 -22.33 17.24 16.47
N ILE A 11 -21.17 16.60 16.46
CA ILE A 11 -19.88 17.26 16.71
C ILE A 11 -19.33 17.68 15.34
N SER A 12 -19.13 18.98 15.17
CA SER A 12 -18.35 19.47 14.03
C SER A 12 -16.91 18.90 14.12
N PRO A 13 -16.24 18.61 13.01
CA PRO A 13 -14.93 17.95 13.02
C PRO A 13 -13.82 18.69 13.78
N LEU A 14 -13.97 20.01 13.99
CA LEU A 14 -12.97 20.81 14.68
C LEU A 14 -12.77 20.49 16.19
N PRO A 15 -13.81 20.22 17.01
CA PRO A 15 -13.57 19.91 18.42
C PRO A 15 -13.01 18.51 18.68
N LEU A 16 -13.19 17.55 17.77
CA LEU A 16 -12.62 16.21 17.93
C LEU A 16 -11.09 16.22 17.78
N LEU A 17 -10.57 17.09 16.92
CA LEU A 17 -9.12 17.27 16.74
C LEU A 17 -8.45 17.83 18.00
N CYS A 18 -9.13 18.70 18.75
CA CYS A 18 -8.62 19.29 20.00
C CYS A 18 -8.64 18.32 21.19
N LEU A 19 -9.56 17.36 21.23
CA LEU A 19 -9.61 16.35 22.32
C LEU A 19 -8.52 15.27 22.19
N ILE A 20 -8.02 15.01 21.00
CA ILE A 20 -6.95 14.04 20.74
C ILE A 20 -5.57 14.58 21.18
N MET A 21 -5.43 15.89 21.35
CA MET A 21 -4.17 16.49 21.79
C MET A 21 -3.83 16.26 23.28
N GLY A 22 -4.72 15.72 24.08
CA GLY A 22 -4.57 15.56 25.53
C GLY A 22 -4.05 14.20 26.02
N ALA A 23 -4.05 13.18 25.19
CA ALA A 23 -3.62 11.82 25.61
C ALA A 23 -2.73 11.19 24.53
N GLY A 24 -1.47 11.54 24.55
CA GLY A 24 -0.52 11.08 23.56
C GLY A 24 -0.01 9.69 23.78
N ALA A 25 -0.04 8.90 22.77
CA ALA A 25 0.79 7.70 22.73
C ALA A 25 0.85 7.13 21.31
N ALA A 26 1.93 6.65 20.77
CA ALA A 26 2.10 6.20 19.41
C ALA A 26 3.22 5.22 19.13
N LEU A 27 3.19 4.44 18.08
CA LEU A 27 4.15 3.38 17.80
C LEU A 27 5.57 3.87 17.49
N ALA A 28 6.46 3.66 18.43
CA ALA A 28 7.79 3.21 18.09
C ALA A 28 7.68 1.71 17.79
N GLN A 29 8.25 1.28 16.72
CA GLN A 29 8.44 -0.12 16.44
C GLN A 29 9.35 -0.69 17.53
N GLN A 30 8.77 -1.34 18.54
CA GLN A 30 9.54 -2.14 19.47
C GLN A 30 9.89 -3.46 18.77
N ASP A 31 11.10 -3.96 19.01
CA ASP A 31 11.44 -5.31 18.58
C ASP A 31 10.36 -6.28 19.05
N PRO A 32 9.96 -7.25 18.24
CA PRO A 32 8.96 -8.24 18.65
C PRO A 32 9.39 -8.97 19.93
N PRO A 33 8.46 -9.58 20.69
CA PRO A 33 8.81 -10.41 21.82
C PRO A 33 9.73 -11.54 21.35
N PRO A 34 10.60 -12.06 22.22
CA PRO A 34 11.41 -13.23 21.88
C PRO A 34 10.46 -14.40 21.54
N PRO A 35 10.58 -14.99 20.35
CA PRO A 35 9.70 -16.08 19.93
C PRO A 35 9.96 -17.33 20.78
N LEU A 36 8.92 -18.19 20.88
CA LEU A 36 9.06 -19.49 21.52
C LEU A 36 10.04 -20.37 20.73
N GLN A 37 10.96 -21.02 21.45
CA GLN A 37 11.91 -21.98 20.85
C GLN A 37 11.54 -23.41 21.27
N ILE A 38 11.43 -24.31 20.29
CA ILE A 38 11.28 -25.74 20.50
C ILE A 38 12.47 -26.44 19.83
N GLY A 39 13.50 -26.75 20.62
CA GLY A 39 14.79 -27.15 20.08
C GLY A 39 15.41 -26.04 19.23
N SER A 40 15.69 -26.33 17.96
CA SER A 40 16.21 -25.34 16.97
C SER A 40 15.11 -24.63 16.17
N VAL A 41 13.84 -24.98 16.39
CA VAL A 41 12.70 -24.40 15.67
C VAL A 41 12.13 -23.22 16.45
N THR A 42 12.00 -22.11 15.78
CA THR A 42 11.33 -20.90 16.26
C THR A 42 9.85 -20.99 15.93
N VAL A 43 9.01 -20.80 16.95
CA VAL A 43 7.54 -20.70 16.82
C VAL A 43 7.15 -19.26 17.06
N SER A 44 6.40 -18.66 16.13
CA SER A 44 5.92 -17.28 16.25
C SER A 44 4.52 -17.16 15.66
N GLY A 45 3.82 -16.11 16.05
CA GLY A 45 2.51 -15.84 15.49
C GLY A 45 2.06 -14.42 15.77
N SER A 46 0.96 -14.04 15.12
CA SER A 46 0.32 -12.76 15.34
C SER A 46 -1.18 -12.85 15.12
N VAL A 47 -1.91 -11.95 15.79
CA VAL A 47 -3.32 -11.70 15.53
C VAL A 47 -3.49 -10.20 15.36
N ARG A 48 -3.99 -9.77 14.21
CA ARG A 48 -4.43 -8.42 13.95
C ARG A 48 -5.94 -8.41 13.82
N GLU A 49 -6.60 -7.63 14.64
CA GLU A 49 -8.03 -7.37 14.54
C GLU A 49 -8.26 -5.92 14.16
N ARG A 50 -9.06 -5.68 13.15
CA ARG A 50 -9.42 -4.33 12.70
C ARG A 50 -10.93 -4.21 12.56
N VAL A 51 -11.50 -3.18 13.19
CA VAL A 51 -12.89 -2.77 12.99
C VAL A 51 -12.89 -1.49 12.18
N GLU A 52 -13.53 -1.52 11.00
CA GLU A 52 -13.58 -0.42 10.05
C GLU A 52 -14.97 0.22 10.02
N PHE A 53 -14.99 1.56 10.00
CA PHE A 53 -16.19 2.40 9.94
C PHE A 53 -16.18 3.19 8.64
N TRP A 54 -17.19 2.99 7.81
CA TRP A 54 -17.31 3.60 6.50
C TRP A 54 -18.54 4.48 6.39
N ASN A 55 -18.38 5.65 5.76
CA ASN A 55 -19.46 6.45 5.22
C ASN A 55 -19.01 7.00 3.87
N TRP A 56 -19.36 6.29 2.79
CA TRP A 56 -18.94 6.60 1.42
C TRP A 56 -19.68 7.85 0.89
N PHE A 57 -19.20 8.47 -0.15
CA PHE A 57 -19.67 9.69 -0.84
C PHE A 57 -21.18 9.73 -1.25
N GLY A 58 -22.10 9.13 -0.57
CA GLY A 58 -23.53 9.20 -0.85
C GLY A 58 -23.97 8.52 -2.14
N GLY A 59 -23.69 7.24 -2.30
CA GLY A 59 -24.20 6.41 -3.37
C GLY A 59 -25.68 6.05 -3.23
N LYS A 60 -26.21 5.25 -4.15
CA LYS A 60 -27.61 4.77 -4.11
C LYS A 60 -27.86 3.65 -3.10
N GLY A 61 -26.78 2.96 -2.69
CA GLY A 61 -26.83 1.82 -1.79
C GLY A 61 -26.56 2.16 -0.34
N GLU A 62 -26.05 1.18 0.39
CA GLU A 62 -25.60 1.33 1.78
C GLU A 62 -24.26 2.02 1.84
N ASN A 63 -24.27 3.31 2.18
CA ASN A 63 -23.03 4.11 2.22
C ASN A 63 -22.34 4.02 3.57
N THR A 64 -23.14 3.82 4.65
CA THR A 64 -22.65 3.78 6.03
C THR A 64 -22.75 2.37 6.55
N TYR A 65 -21.61 1.80 6.91
CA TYR A 65 -21.52 0.43 7.44
C TYR A 65 -20.27 0.25 8.30
N THR A 66 -20.25 -0.84 9.06
CA THR A 66 -19.12 -1.28 9.88
C THR A 66 -18.88 -2.75 9.61
N PHE A 67 -17.63 -3.16 9.51
CA PHE A 67 -17.24 -4.56 9.43
C PHE A 67 -15.96 -4.80 10.22
N SER A 68 -15.64 -6.07 10.52
CA SER A 68 -14.36 -6.42 11.09
C SER A 68 -13.57 -7.39 10.22
N GLY A 69 -12.25 -7.27 10.30
CA GLY A 69 -11.29 -8.16 9.66
C GLY A 69 -10.23 -8.60 10.66
N THR A 70 -10.15 -9.92 10.87
CA THR A 70 -9.10 -10.55 11.67
C THR A 70 -8.10 -11.21 10.73
N LEU A 71 -6.80 -11.02 10.98
CA LEU A 71 -5.74 -11.80 10.35
C LEU A 71 -4.93 -12.48 11.44
N ALA A 72 -5.10 -13.79 11.60
CA ALA A 72 -4.25 -14.62 12.45
C ALA A 72 -3.14 -15.26 11.59
N GLN A 73 -1.92 -15.29 12.12
CA GLN A 73 -0.77 -15.95 11.49
C GLN A 73 -0.05 -16.84 12.49
N PHE A 74 0.46 -17.96 12.00
CA PHE A 74 1.25 -18.91 12.78
C PHE A 74 2.42 -19.40 11.94
N ALA A 75 3.64 -19.25 12.45
CA ALA A 75 4.85 -19.57 11.71
C ALA A 75 5.80 -20.50 12.48
N LEU A 76 6.38 -21.42 11.76
CA LEU A 76 7.52 -22.25 12.15
C LEU A 76 8.71 -21.83 11.28
N SER A 77 9.87 -21.65 11.88
CA SER A 77 11.09 -21.31 11.15
C SER A 77 12.34 -21.83 11.85
N GLN A 78 13.39 -21.98 11.08
CA GLN A 78 14.71 -22.28 11.61
C GLN A 78 15.74 -21.49 10.84
N SER A 79 16.71 -20.92 11.55
CA SER A 79 17.83 -20.20 10.95
C SER A 79 19.16 -20.80 11.40
N SER A 80 20.03 -21.08 10.44
CA SER A 80 21.41 -21.48 10.67
C SER A 80 22.37 -20.51 9.93
N THR A 81 23.66 -20.79 9.97
CA THR A 81 24.67 -19.93 9.31
C THR A 81 24.42 -19.82 7.81
N ASN A 82 24.15 -20.94 7.14
CA ASN A 82 24.07 -21.02 5.67
C ASN A 82 22.69 -21.33 5.13
N PHE A 83 21.72 -21.63 6.00
CA PHE A 83 20.42 -22.13 5.60
C PHE A 83 19.32 -21.65 6.55
N ASP A 84 18.20 -21.20 5.97
CA ASP A 84 16.95 -20.90 6.68
C ASP A 84 15.79 -21.61 5.99
N TRP A 85 14.76 -21.92 6.75
CA TRP A 85 13.43 -22.21 6.21
C TRP A 85 12.36 -21.54 7.03
N LYS A 86 11.21 -21.29 6.42
CA LYS A 86 10.01 -20.79 7.07
C LYS A 86 8.77 -21.43 6.47
N LEU A 87 7.83 -21.75 7.34
CA LEU A 87 6.46 -22.16 7.03
C LEU A 87 5.52 -21.27 7.86
N ASP A 88 4.68 -20.48 7.19
CA ASP A 88 3.76 -19.51 7.79
C ASP A 88 2.36 -19.72 7.22
N PHE A 89 1.36 -19.86 8.08
CA PHE A 89 -0.04 -19.93 7.71
C PHE A 89 -0.77 -18.67 8.12
N ALA A 90 -1.61 -18.16 7.22
CA ALA A 90 -2.52 -17.04 7.47
C ALA A 90 -3.95 -17.55 7.50
N ALA A 91 -4.73 -17.03 8.44
CA ALA A 91 -6.16 -17.30 8.62
C ALA A 91 -6.94 -15.98 8.69
N PRO A 92 -7.30 -15.36 7.55
CA PRO A 92 -8.18 -14.21 7.51
C PRO A 92 -9.62 -14.61 7.85
N VAL A 93 -10.30 -13.75 8.62
CA VAL A 93 -11.72 -13.83 8.93
C VAL A 93 -12.33 -12.45 8.73
N LEU A 94 -13.37 -12.35 7.90
CA LEU A 94 -14.11 -11.13 7.63
C LEU A 94 -15.55 -11.30 8.12
N LEU A 95 -16.08 -10.34 8.88
CA LEU A 95 -17.42 -10.40 9.46
C LEU A 95 -18.16 -9.07 9.27
N GLY A 96 -19.47 -9.15 9.02
CA GLY A 96 -20.33 -7.97 8.89
C GLY A 96 -20.14 -7.20 7.57
N LEU A 97 -19.72 -7.88 6.49
CA LEU A 97 -19.55 -7.23 5.18
C LEU A 97 -20.89 -6.75 4.63
N PRO A 98 -20.92 -5.51 4.05
CA PRO A 98 -22.18 -4.87 3.64
C PRO A 98 -22.76 -5.49 2.35
N ASN A 99 -23.99 -5.98 2.40
CA ASN A 99 -24.62 -6.67 1.28
C ASN A 99 -25.27 -5.74 0.24
N ARG A 100 -25.49 -4.46 0.58
CA ARG A 100 -26.10 -3.45 -0.31
C ARG A 100 -25.16 -2.32 -0.72
N ALA A 101 -23.87 -2.44 -0.40
CA ALA A 101 -22.86 -1.45 -0.73
C ALA A 101 -22.15 -1.69 -2.08
N VAL A 102 -22.59 -2.71 -2.84
CA VAL A 102 -22.13 -2.96 -4.23
C VAL A 102 -23.21 -2.43 -5.17
N GLN A 103 -22.86 -1.45 -5.98
CA GLN A 103 -23.78 -0.75 -6.88
C GLN A 103 -23.40 -0.93 -8.35
N PRO A 104 -24.33 -0.77 -9.29
CA PRO A 104 -24.01 -0.69 -10.71
C PRO A 104 -23.07 0.46 -11.02
N ALA A 105 -22.39 0.38 -12.16
CA ALA A 105 -21.61 1.49 -12.68
C ALA A 105 -22.50 2.75 -12.83
N PRO A 106 -21.96 3.97 -12.62
CA PRO A 106 -20.54 4.28 -12.36
C PRO A 106 -20.15 4.19 -10.88
N GLN A 107 -21.05 3.90 -9.95
CA GLN A 107 -20.78 3.95 -8.51
C GLN A 107 -19.90 2.78 -8.02
N GLY A 108 -20.18 1.55 -8.46
CA GLY A 108 -19.39 0.37 -8.11
C GLY A 108 -19.40 0.03 -6.62
N GLN A 109 -18.29 -0.48 -6.10
CA GLN A 109 -18.12 -0.81 -4.69
C GLN A 109 -17.96 0.49 -3.87
N LEU A 110 -18.75 0.62 -2.80
CA LEU A 110 -18.78 1.77 -1.91
C LEU A 110 -17.86 1.53 -0.70
N GLY A 111 -16.55 1.43 -0.94
CA GLY A 111 -15.54 1.21 0.08
C GLY A 111 -15.00 -0.23 0.13
N LEU A 112 -14.10 -0.48 1.10
CA LEU A 112 -13.35 -1.74 1.19
C LEU A 112 -14.25 -2.92 1.59
N GLY A 113 -15.19 -2.72 2.52
CA GLY A 113 -16.12 -3.78 2.92
C GLY A 113 -16.99 -4.27 1.75
N ALA A 114 -17.44 -3.36 0.87
CA ALA A 114 -18.16 -3.71 -0.35
C ALA A 114 -17.27 -4.49 -1.34
N ASN A 115 -15.98 -4.14 -1.41
CA ASN A 115 -15.00 -4.84 -2.23
C ASN A 115 -14.76 -6.26 -1.68
N TYR A 116 -14.61 -6.43 -0.38
CA TYR A 116 -14.52 -7.75 0.26
C TYR A 116 -15.79 -8.58 0.00
N TYR A 117 -16.99 -8.00 0.19
CA TYR A 117 -18.25 -8.69 -0.07
C TYR A 117 -18.32 -9.23 -1.51
N ALA A 118 -18.07 -8.37 -2.50
CA ALA A 118 -18.12 -8.73 -3.91
C ALA A 118 -17.12 -9.85 -4.29
N ASN A 119 -15.94 -9.87 -3.65
CA ASN A 119 -14.88 -10.82 -3.96
C ASN A 119 -14.94 -12.13 -3.15
N ASN A 120 -15.82 -12.23 -2.16
CA ASN A 120 -16.04 -13.42 -1.35
C ASN A 120 -17.43 -14.03 -1.60
N ARG A 121 -17.83 -14.18 -2.88
CA ARG A 121 -19.07 -14.80 -3.35
C ARG A 121 -20.33 -14.10 -2.80
N SER A 122 -20.28 -12.79 -2.60
CA SER A 122 -21.36 -11.99 -2.02
C SER A 122 -21.83 -12.53 -0.65
N ASN A 123 -20.89 -12.96 0.19
CA ASN A 123 -21.15 -13.37 1.56
C ASN A 123 -20.80 -12.24 2.54
N SER A 124 -21.62 -12.06 3.56
CA SER A 124 -21.38 -11.09 4.63
C SER A 124 -20.35 -11.55 5.66
N ALA A 125 -19.97 -12.84 5.60
CA ALA A 125 -18.87 -13.41 6.37
C ALA A 125 -18.04 -14.34 5.49
N ALA A 126 -16.70 -14.29 5.63
CA ALA A 126 -15.79 -15.14 4.89
C ALA A 126 -14.55 -15.46 5.71
N ALA A 127 -14.07 -16.70 5.63
CA ALA A 127 -12.85 -17.14 6.30
C ALA A 127 -12.15 -18.22 5.48
N MET A 128 -10.83 -18.30 5.61
CA MET A 128 -10.00 -19.32 5.00
C MET A 128 -8.70 -19.48 5.80
N ILE A 129 -8.00 -20.59 5.59
CA ILE A 129 -6.62 -20.77 6.02
C ILE A 129 -5.78 -21.15 4.81
N PHE A 130 -4.58 -20.55 4.67
CA PHE A 130 -3.67 -20.81 3.55
C PHE A 130 -2.21 -20.59 3.94
N PRO A 131 -1.23 -21.21 3.22
CA PRO A 131 0.18 -20.94 3.44
C PRO A 131 0.54 -19.53 2.91
N LYS A 132 0.91 -18.67 3.83
CA LYS A 132 1.35 -17.29 3.57
C LYS A 132 2.80 -17.27 3.10
N GLU A 133 3.67 -18.06 3.76
CA GLU A 133 5.04 -18.30 3.33
C GLU A 133 5.40 -19.79 3.48
N ALA A 134 6.16 -20.30 2.53
CA ALA A 134 6.73 -21.66 2.54
C ALA A 134 7.99 -21.64 1.67
N TYR A 135 9.15 -21.41 2.27
CA TYR A 135 10.40 -21.27 1.52
C TYR A 135 11.61 -21.89 2.21
N VAL A 136 12.63 -22.12 1.41
CA VAL A 136 14.01 -22.37 1.84
C VAL A 136 14.89 -21.22 1.38
N ARG A 137 15.92 -20.89 2.17
CA ARG A 137 16.91 -19.85 1.85
C ARG A 137 18.31 -20.31 2.14
N PHE A 138 19.17 -20.23 1.15
CA PHE A 138 20.59 -20.46 1.25
C PHE A 138 21.32 -19.13 1.40
N LYS A 139 22.32 -19.07 2.26
CA LYS A 139 23.08 -17.86 2.60
C LYS A 139 24.57 -18.11 2.51
N SER A 140 25.31 -17.09 2.09
CA SER A 140 26.75 -16.99 2.21
C SER A 140 27.13 -15.63 2.79
N ALA A 141 28.41 -15.31 2.86
CA ALA A 141 28.87 -13.99 3.36
C ALA A 141 28.28 -12.80 2.59
N HIS A 142 28.03 -12.96 1.30
CA HIS A 142 27.59 -11.87 0.41
C HIS A 142 26.29 -12.17 -0.35
N SER A 143 25.83 -13.41 -0.38
CA SER A 143 24.68 -13.80 -1.19
C SER A 143 23.60 -14.52 -0.40
N ARG A 144 22.37 -14.39 -0.88
CA ARG A 144 21.21 -15.16 -0.43
C ARG A 144 20.39 -15.62 -1.63
N THR A 145 19.92 -16.85 -1.59
CA THR A 145 19.01 -17.42 -2.58
C THR A 145 17.81 -17.99 -1.85
N GLN A 146 16.63 -17.49 -2.13
CA GLN A 146 15.37 -17.92 -1.52
C GLN A 146 14.46 -18.50 -2.61
N ILE A 147 13.87 -19.66 -2.35
CA ILE A 147 13.00 -20.38 -3.30
C ILE A 147 11.76 -20.85 -2.56
N GLY A 148 10.59 -20.71 -3.18
CA GLY A 148 9.29 -21.11 -2.66
C GLY A 148 8.30 -19.98 -2.62
N ARG A 149 7.40 -19.98 -1.63
CA ARG A 149 6.43 -18.90 -1.36
C ARG A 149 7.00 -17.94 -0.35
N PHE A 150 7.06 -16.66 -0.71
CA PHE A 150 7.65 -15.63 0.15
C PHE A 150 6.94 -14.28 -0.01
N GLU A 151 7.13 -13.41 0.96
CA GLU A 151 6.78 -12.00 0.85
C GLU A 151 7.88 -11.23 0.13
N PHE A 152 7.48 -10.34 -0.77
CA PHE A 152 8.40 -9.43 -1.47
C PHE A 152 7.79 -8.04 -1.60
N GLY A 153 8.62 -7.03 -1.49
CA GLY A 153 8.28 -5.64 -1.79
C GLY A 153 9.44 -4.97 -2.49
N ASP A 154 9.19 -4.28 -3.59
CA ASP A 154 10.21 -3.48 -4.23
C ASP A 154 10.62 -2.31 -3.34
N GLY A 155 11.87 -1.90 -3.42
CA GLY A 155 12.41 -0.76 -2.69
C GLY A 155 12.86 -1.03 -1.26
N ILE A 156 12.72 -2.25 -0.73
CA ILE A 156 13.19 -2.62 0.61
C ILE A 156 14.56 -3.33 0.60
N GLU A 157 15.13 -3.52 -0.56
CA GLU A 157 16.42 -4.18 -0.74
C GLU A 157 17.56 -3.36 -0.12
N GLY A 158 18.38 -3.98 0.67
CA GLY A 158 19.39 -3.29 1.49
C GLY A 158 18.75 -2.45 2.60
N LYS A 159 19.40 -2.37 3.71
CA LYS A 159 19.01 -1.54 4.86
C LYS A 159 20.04 -0.44 5.03
N PRO A 160 19.71 0.84 4.73
CA PRO A 160 20.62 1.94 4.96
C PRO A 160 21.09 2.00 6.42
N ALA A 161 22.36 2.32 6.65
CA ALA A 161 22.91 2.50 7.98
C ALA A 161 22.34 3.76 8.66
N ASP A 162 22.02 4.81 7.90
CA ASP A 162 21.39 6.03 8.41
C ASP A 162 19.92 5.79 8.74
N ALA A 163 19.50 6.18 9.95
CA ALA A 163 18.15 5.95 10.46
C ALA A 163 17.07 6.72 9.68
N THR A 164 17.36 7.93 9.19
CA THR A 164 16.42 8.74 8.39
C THR A 164 16.24 8.12 7.01
N LEU A 165 17.35 7.68 6.36
CA LEU A 165 17.25 6.95 5.10
C LEU A 165 16.47 5.65 5.24
N ALA A 166 16.68 4.90 6.32
CA ALA A 166 15.93 3.67 6.60
C ALA A 166 14.40 3.94 6.77
N LEU A 167 14.04 5.06 7.44
CA LEU A 167 12.64 5.50 7.57
C LEU A 167 12.05 5.93 6.23
N LEU A 168 12.76 6.73 5.43
CA LEU A 168 12.34 7.14 4.09
C LEU A 168 12.09 5.93 3.20
N LYS A 169 13.04 5.00 3.17
CA LYS A 169 12.95 3.78 2.37
C LYS A 169 11.74 2.95 2.75
N ARG A 170 11.51 2.73 4.03
CA ARG A 170 10.38 1.96 4.53
C ARG A 170 9.03 2.63 4.28
N ASN A 171 8.93 3.94 4.51
CA ASN A 171 7.63 4.62 4.51
C ASN A 171 7.25 5.20 3.14
N ARG A 172 8.23 5.52 2.28
CA ARG A 172 7.99 6.29 1.06
C ARG A 172 8.45 5.59 -0.24
N ILE A 173 9.34 4.60 -0.15
CA ILE A 173 9.86 3.87 -1.32
C ILE A 173 9.31 2.45 -1.40
N SER A 174 9.19 1.77 -0.25
CA SER A 174 8.77 0.37 -0.16
C SER A 174 7.41 0.11 -0.82
N GLN A 175 7.36 -0.95 -1.63
CA GLN A 175 6.14 -1.53 -2.19
C GLN A 175 5.31 -0.61 -3.10
N ARG A 176 5.94 0.34 -3.76
CA ARG A 176 5.24 1.22 -4.70
C ARG A 176 4.75 0.50 -5.95
N LEU A 177 5.50 -0.49 -6.44
CA LEU A 177 5.20 -1.22 -7.68
C LEU A 177 4.89 -2.69 -7.43
N ILE A 178 5.63 -3.35 -6.54
CA ILE A 178 5.41 -4.74 -6.14
C ILE A 178 5.33 -4.80 -4.62
N GLY A 179 4.24 -5.33 -4.09
CA GLY A 179 4.05 -5.43 -2.64
C GLY A 179 3.02 -6.46 -2.22
N THR A 180 3.05 -6.79 -0.93
CA THR A 180 2.17 -7.78 -0.32
C THR A 180 0.74 -7.29 -0.14
N PHE A 181 0.46 -6.00 -0.31
CA PHE A 181 -0.79 -5.34 0.03
C PHE A 181 -1.13 -5.47 1.53
N GLY A 182 -0.14 -5.22 2.38
CA GLY A 182 -0.20 -5.46 3.83
C GLY A 182 -1.30 -4.73 4.60
N PHE A 183 -1.97 -3.75 3.97
CA PHE A 183 -3.11 -3.05 4.55
C PHE A 183 -4.35 -3.96 4.67
N THR A 184 -4.63 -4.84 3.70
CA THR A 184 -5.78 -5.74 3.73
C THR A 184 -5.61 -6.87 4.75
N ASP A 185 -6.73 -7.49 5.14
CA ASP A 185 -6.72 -8.57 6.12
C ASP A 185 -6.33 -9.94 5.52
N ILE A 186 -6.12 -10.01 4.22
CA ILE A 186 -5.70 -11.22 3.50
C ILE A 186 -4.27 -11.14 3.01
N GLN A 187 -3.92 -10.04 2.30
CA GLN A 187 -2.63 -9.82 1.68
C GLN A 187 -2.37 -10.76 0.49
N ARG A 188 -1.15 -10.71 -0.09
CA ARG A 188 -0.66 -11.66 -1.09
C ARG A 188 0.78 -12.06 -0.77
N SER A 189 1.23 -13.17 -1.36
CA SER A 189 2.61 -13.62 -1.39
C SER A 189 3.02 -13.87 -2.84
N PHE A 190 4.24 -14.35 -3.03
CA PHE A 190 4.81 -14.60 -4.34
C PHE A 190 5.49 -15.97 -4.36
N ASP A 191 5.19 -16.80 -5.37
CA ASP A 191 5.84 -18.09 -5.58
C ASP A 191 6.93 -17.95 -6.64
N GLY A 192 8.17 -18.29 -6.30
CA GLY A 192 9.29 -18.12 -7.21
C GLY A 192 10.68 -18.16 -6.57
N GLY A 193 11.59 -17.35 -7.10
CA GLY A 193 12.96 -17.20 -6.62
C GLY A 193 13.34 -15.74 -6.35
N ASN A 194 14.14 -15.53 -5.32
CA ASN A 194 14.70 -14.23 -4.93
C ASN A 194 16.19 -14.39 -4.63
N LEU A 195 17.01 -13.71 -5.43
CA LEU A 195 18.46 -13.68 -5.32
C LEU A 195 18.89 -12.31 -4.80
N GLY A 196 19.72 -12.29 -3.77
CA GLY A 196 20.33 -11.08 -3.22
C GLY A 196 21.83 -11.21 -3.13
N TYR A 197 22.53 -10.16 -3.50
CA TYR A 197 23.98 -10.01 -3.31
C TYR A 197 24.27 -8.67 -2.66
N SER A 198 25.12 -8.67 -1.60
CA SER A 198 25.53 -7.45 -0.90
C SER A 198 27.02 -7.48 -0.64
N ASN A 199 27.71 -6.41 -1.05
CA ASN A 199 29.15 -6.24 -0.79
C ASN A 199 29.48 -4.75 -0.64
N GLY A 200 29.96 -4.38 0.54
CA GLY A 200 30.22 -2.99 0.87
C GLY A 200 28.96 -2.12 0.69
N PRO A 201 29.03 -1.03 -0.10
CA PRO A 201 27.89 -0.13 -0.29
C PRO A 201 26.88 -0.64 -1.34
N TRP A 202 27.10 -1.79 -1.96
CA TRP A 202 26.29 -2.30 -3.05
C TRP A 202 25.34 -3.39 -2.60
N THR A 203 24.09 -3.32 -3.06
CA THR A 203 23.11 -4.39 -2.96
C THR A 203 22.45 -4.61 -4.32
N ILE A 204 22.48 -5.85 -4.81
CA ILE A 204 21.84 -6.28 -6.05
C ILE A 204 20.77 -7.29 -5.68
N THR A 205 19.58 -7.15 -6.24
CA THR A 205 18.46 -8.09 -6.02
C THR A 205 17.81 -8.45 -7.33
N ALA A 206 17.62 -9.76 -7.56
CA ALA A 206 16.85 -10.28 -8.69
C ALA A 206 15.73 -11.19 -8.20
N VAL A 207 14.51 -11.00 -8.72
CA VAL A 207 13.33 -11.80 -8.37
C VAL A 207 12.62 -12.24 -9.64
N GLY A 208 12.24 -13.51 -9.70
CA GLY A 208 11.30 -14.03 -10.69
C GLY A 208 10.19 -14.75 -9.96
N ALA A 209 8.93 -14.28 -10.09
CA ALA A 209 7.84 -14.82 -9.29
C ALA A 209 6.45 -14.62 -9.92
N ILE A 210 5.48 -15.37 -9.40
CA ILE A 210 4.05 -15.27 -9.69
C ILE A 210 3.32 -14.92 -8.40
N PRO A 211 2.42 -13.91 -8.37
CA PRO A 211 1.64 -13.58 -7.17
C PRO A 211 0.60 -14.66 -6.86
N THR A 212 0.37 -14.86 -5.56
CA THR A 212 -0.74 -15.67 -5.08
C THR A 212 -2.06 -14.92 -5.20
N ARG A 213 -3.16 -15.65 -5.11
CA ARG A 213 -4.47 -15.07 -4.80
C ARG A 213 -4.45 -14.38 -3.44
N GLY A 214 -5.48 -13.61 -3.12
CA GLY A 214 -5.62 -12.92 -1.85
C GLY A 214 -6.10 -11.49 -2.03
N VAL A 215 -5.52 -10.55 -1.30
CA VAL A 215 -5.81 -9.10 -1.27
C VAL A 215 -7.25 -8.81 -0.84
N TYR A 216 -8.27 -9.07 -1.69
CA TYR A 216 -9.68 -8.81 -1.39
C TYR A 216 -10.51 -10.08 -1.22
N GLN A 217 -9.97 -11.25 -1.51
CA GLN A 217 -10.62 -12.53 -1.28
C GLN A 217 -9.86 -13.33 -0.24
N VAL A 218 -10.57 -14.03 0.66
CA VAL A 218 -9.94 -14.82 1.73
C VAL A 218 -9.14 -16.04 1.22
N ASP A 219 -9.39 -16.49 -0.03
CA ASP A 219 -8.66 -17.60 -0.65
C ASP A 219 -7.27 -17.13 -1.13
N GLY A 220 -6.25 -17.34 -0.32
CA GLY A 220 -4.84 -17.13 -0.66
C GLY A 220 -4.14 -18.33 -1.31
N TRP A 221 -4.86 -19.44 -1.54
CA TRP A 221 -4.36 -20.60 -2.28
C TRP A 221 -4.28 -20.31 -3.79
N GLY A 222 -3.30 -20.90 -4.46
CA GLY A 222 -3.17 -20.81 -5.90
C GLY A 222 -2.58 -19.49 -6.40
N TRP A 223 -2.40 -19.41 -7.72
CA TRP A 223 -1.69 -18.34 -8.42
C TRP A 223 -2.63 -17.45 -9.20
N VAL A 224 -2.15 -16.23 -9.43
CA VAL A 224 -2.69 -15.32 -10.43
C VAL A 224 -1.71 -15.26 -11.59
N LYS A 225 -2.13 -15.60 -12.81
CA LYS A 225 -1.26 -15.69 -14.01
C LYS A 225 -0.72 -14.32 -14.45
N THR A 226 0.01 -13.67 -13.54
CA THR A 226 0.64 -12.36 -13.77
C THR A 226 2.10 -12.41 -13.29
N PRO A 227 2.96 -13.26 -13.93
CA PRO A 227 4.37 -13.36 -13.57
C PRO A 227 5.08 -12.01 -13.76
N PHE A 228 6.11 -11.82 -12.96
CA PHE A 228 7.04 -10.70 -13.11
C PHE A 228 8.50 -11.13 -12.91
N ALA A 229 9.39 -10.37 -13.53
CA ALA A 229 10.82 -10.40 -13.25
C ALA A 229 11.25 -9.03 -12.77
N TYR A 230 12.12 -8.98 -11.79
CA TYR A 230 12.59 -7.77 -11.14
C TYR A 230 14.11 -7.81 -10.99
N LEU A 231 14.78 -6.68 -11.25
CA LEU A 231 16.19 -6.49 -10.99
C LEU A 231 16.41 -5.10 -10.40
N SER A 232 17.19 -5.00 -9.33
CA SER A 232 17.62 -3.72 -8.78
C SER A 232 19.09 -3.71 -8.38
N VAL A 233 19.68 -2.53 -8.50
CA VAL A 233 21.02 -2.21 -7.99
C VAL A 233 20.90 -0.99 -7.09
N ASN A 234 21.28 -1.14 -5.83
CA ASN A 234 21.30 -0.08 -4.83
C ASN A 234 22.74 0.24 -4.46
N ARG A 235 23.02 1.50 -4.23
CA ARG A 235 24.31 1.97 -3.70
C ARG A 235 24.12 2.97 -2.58
N GLU A 236 24.65 2.66 -1.40
CA GLU A 236 24.78 3.64 -0.33
C GLU A 236 25.93 4.60 -0.63
N LEU A 237 25.69 5.89 -0.43
CA LEU A 237 26.63 6.98 -0.64
C LEU A 237 26.87 7.68 0.70
N LYS A 238 28.12 7.80 1.12
CA LYS A 238 28.51 8.55 2.30
C LYS A 238 29.35 9.75 1.86
N TYR A 239 28.75 10.93 1.81
CA TYR A 239 29.47 12.14 1.45
C TYR A 239 30.28 12.70 2.62
N SER A 240 29.77 12.50 3.85
CA SER A 240 30.48 12.86 5.12
C SER A 240 29.82 12.10 6.28
N VAL A 241 30.32 12.31 7.50
CA VAL A 241 29.72 11.78 8.75
C VAL A 241 28.26 12.27 8.92
N ASN A 242 27.95 13.46 8.41
CA ASN A 242 26.65 14.13 8.56
C ASN A 242 25.78 14.10 7.29
N ASN A 243 26.21 13.39 6.25
CA ASN A 243 25.53 13.41 4.94
C ASN A 243 25.60 12.03 4.28
N ALA A 244 24.48 11.33 4.31
CA ALA A 244 24.32 10.00 3.72
C ALA A 244 23.21 10.02 2.66
N ALA A 245 23.35 9.18 1.64
CA ALA A 245 22.35 9.02 0.60
C ALA A 245 22.28 7.57 0.12
N GLU A 246 21.20 7.22 -0.57
CA GLU A 246 21.07 5.98 -1.36
C GLU A 246 20.61 6.35 -2.78
N PHE A 247 21.25 5.75 -3.76
CA PHE A 247 20.82 5.74 -5.14
C PHE A 247 20.45 4.31 -5.54
N ARG A 248 19.32 4.15 -6.24
CA ARG A 248 18.84 2.88 -6.76
C ARG A 248 18.39 3.04 -8.21
N VAL A 249 18.72 2.04 -9.03
CA VAL A 249 18.12 1.81 -10.35
C VAL A 249 17.46 0.45 -10.36
N PHE A 250 16.35 0.30 -11.10
CA PHE A 250 15.64 -0.95 -11.19
C PHE A 250 14.89 -1.13 -12.50
N GLY A 251 14.63 -2.39 -12.86
CA GLY A 251 13.78 -2.78 -13.96
C GLY A 251 12.79 -3.85 -13.52
N ILE A 252 11.55 -3.78 -14.03
CA ILE A 252 10.51 -4.79 -13.81
C ILE A 252 9.92 -5.16 -15.15
N TYR A 253 9.83 -6.43 -15.47
CA TYR A 253 9.00 -6.95 -16.54
C TYR A 253 7.77 -7.60 -15.91
N TYR A 254 6.59 -7.21 -16.36
CA TYR A 254 5.28 -7.71 -15.90
C TYR A 254 4.47 -8.21 -17.07
N GLN A 255 3.83 -9.37 -16.92
CA GLN A 255 2.89 -9.92 -17.90
C GLN A 255 1.56 -10.24 -17.23
N ASP A 256 0.43 -9.92 -17.87
CA ASP A 256 -0.89 -10.38 -17.50
C ASP A 256 -1.51 -11.17 -18.67
N ALA A 257 -1.53 -12.49 -18.50
CA ALA A 257 -2.02 -13.46 -19.49
C ALA A 257 -3.35 -14.11 -19.06
N ARG A 258 -4.17 -13.42 -18.23
CA ARG A 258 -5.41 -13.97 -17.70
C ARG A 258 -6.58 -13.91 -18.67
N GLY A 259 -6.52 -13.11 -19.73
CA GLY A 259 -7.63 -12.90 -20.66
C GLY A 259 -8.84 -12.17 -20.05
N VAL A 260 -8.67 -11.48 -18.91
CA VAL A 260 -9.73 -10.72 -18.23
C VAL A 260 -9.98 -9.38 -18.90
N LEU A 261 -11.20 -8.84 -18.73
CA LEU A 261 -11.58 -7.52 -19.24
C LEU A 261 -10.71 -6.43 -18.59
N LYS A 262 -9.90 -5.75 -19.40
CA LYS A 262 -9.03 -4.66 -18.97
C LYS A 262 -9.83 -3.44 -18.53
N THR A 263 -9.30 -2.66 -17.59
CA THR A 263 -9.89 -1.39 -17.16
C THR A 263 -9.05 -0.24 -17.70
N ASP A 264 -9.59 0.45 -18.68
CA ASP A 264 -9.02 1.65 -19.31
C ASP A 264 -10.17 2.53 -19.86
N ASN A 265 -9.84 3.68 -20.45
CA ASN A 265 -10.80 4.67 -20.92
C ASN A 265 -11.43 4.35 -22.30
N ARG A 266 -11.08 3.23 -22.94
CA ARG A 266 -11.75 2.77 -24.17
C ARG A 266 -13.20 2.41 -23.93
N SER A 267 -14.01 2.37 -24.99
CA SER A 267 -15.38 1.89 -24.94
C SER A 267 -15.44 0.42 -24.45
N ALA A 268 -16.56 0.03 -23.84
CA ALA A 268 -16.75 -1.34 -23.37
C ALA A 268 -16.60 -2.38 -24.50
N ALA A 269 -17.05 -2.06 -25.72
CA ALA A 269 -16.94 -2.94 -26.88
C ALA A 269 -15.47 -3.16 -27.28
N TRP A 270 -14.66 -2.11 -27.32
CA TRP A 270 -13.23 -2.22 -27.65
C TRP A 270 -12.46 -3.00 -26.61
N ARG A 271 -12.70 -2.74 -25.33
CA ARG A 271 -12.08 -3.52 -24.23
C ARG A 271 -12.49 -5.00 -24.28
N ALA A 272 -13.74 -5.30 -24.61
CA ALA A 272 -14.23 -6.68 -24.72
C ALA A 272 -13.64 -7.44 -25.92
N ALA A 273 -13.33 -6.73 -27.01
CA ALA A 273 -12.68 -7.29 -28.20
C ALA A 273 -11.19 -7.57 -27.99
N ASP A 274 -10.52 -6.77 -27.15
CA ASP A 274 -9.07 -6.88 -26.88
C ASP A 274 -8.77 -8.09 -25.97
N LYS A 275 -8.28 -9.18 -26.55
CA LYS A 275 -7.90 -10.43 -25.87
C LYS A 275 -6.38 -10.58 -25.68
N ALA A 276 -5.59 -9.65 -26.22
CA ALA A 276 -4.15 -9.74 -26.12
C ALA A 276 -3.65 -9.49 -24.68
N ASP A 277 -2.48 -10.05 -24.36
CA ASP A 277 -1.86 -9.92 -23.05
C ASP A 277 -1.38 -8.49 -22.78
N ILE A 278 -1.33 -8.12 -21.50
CA ILE A 278 -0.53 -6.97 -21.06
C ILE A 278 0.91 -7.44 -20.88
N ARG A 279 1.89 -6.68 -21.42
CA ARG A 279 3.33 -6.92 -21.27
C ARG A 279 4.03 -5.59 -21.11
N ILE A 280 4.48 -5.28 -19.89
CA ILE A 280 5.01 -3.96 -19.54
C ILE A 280 6.41 -4.09 -18.95
N GLY A 281 7.36 -3.39 -19.56
CA GLY A 281 8.65 -3.05 -18.95
C GLY A 281 8.50 -1.75 -18.15
N THR A 282 8.90 -1.76 -16.89
CA THR A 282 8.98 -0.58 -16.02
C THR A 282 10.43 -0.34 -15.62
N TYR A 283 10.97 0.84 -15.89
CA TYR A 283 12.34 1.22 -15.61
C TYR A 283 12.34 2.44 -14.71
N GLY A 284 13.07 2.38 -13.61
CA GLY A 284 13.01 3.46 -12.66
C GLY A 284 14.27 3.65 -11.83
N ALA A 285 14.26 4.77 -11.11
CA ALA A 285 15.31 5.10 -10.16
C ALA A 285 14.72 5.82 -8.94
N HIS A 286 15.47 5.78 -7.82
CA HIS A 286 15.27 6.73 -6.75
C HIS A 286 16.62 7.26 -6.21
N TYR A 287 16.53 8.44 -5.65
CA TYR A 287 17.59 9.05 -4.84
C TYR A 287 16.97 9.54 -3.54
N ILE A 288 17.54 9.11 -2.40
CA ILE A 288 17.16 9.59 -1.08
C ILE A 288 18.40 10.09 -0.36
N GLN A 289 18.27 11.19 0.39
CA GLN A 289 19.39 11.82 1.10
C GLN A 289 18.95 12.29 2.48
N ALA A 290 19.83 12.16 3.47
CA ALA A 290 19.69 12.70 4.80
C ALA A 290 20.90 13.56 5.14
N ILE A 291 20.66 14.81 5.53
CA ILE A 291 21.68 15.82 5.83
C ILE A 291 21.49 16.30 7.27
N GLN A 292 22.44 16.02 8.14
CA GLN A 292 22.45 16.51 9.50
C GLN A 292 22.94 17.95 9.53
N THR A 293 22.12 18.87 10.00
CA THR A 293 22.43 20.30 10.13
C THR A 293 22.37 20.76 11.59
N ALA A 294 22.78 22.00 11.85
CA ALA A 294 22.63 22.62 13.18
C ALA A 294 21.14 22.70 13.60
N ALA A 295 20.25 23.01 12.66
CA ALA A 295 18.81 23.13 12.88
C ALA A 295 18.09 21.79 13.04
N GLY A 296 18.63 20.71 12.46
CA GLY A 296 17.98 19.39 12.47
C GLY A 296 18.42 18.54 11.29
N THR A 297 17.74 17.42 11.08
CA THR A 297 17.96 16.55 9.92
C THR A 297 17.05 16.96 8.78
N LEU A 298 17.61 17.34 7.65
CA LEU A 298 16.93 17.52 6.38
C LEU A 298 16.92 16.19 5.63
N ASP A 299 15.85 15.89 4.94
CA ASP A 299 15.76 14.77 4.01
C ASP A 299 15.17 15.18 2.65
N LEU A 300 15.64 14.50 1.60
CA LEU A 300 15.19 14.66 0.23
C LEU A 300 14.88 13.30 -0.35
N LEU A 301 13.85 13.24 -1.20
CA LEU A 301 13.47 12.05 -1.97
C LEU A 301 13.09 12.46 -3.39
N GLY A 302 13.74 11.82 -4.36
CA GLY A 302 13.33 11.79 -5.75
C GLY A 302 13.13 10.35 -6.18
N TRP A 303 11.98 10.02 -6.78
CA TRP A 303 11.66 8.72 -7.34
C TRP A 303 10.99 8.93 -8.70
N GLY A 304 11.25 8.04 -9.66
CA GLY A 304 10.61 8.13 -10.97
C GLY A 304 10.70 6.84 -11.75
N VAL A 305 9.70 6.62 -12.64
CA VAL A 305 9.59 5.45 -13.51
C VAL A 305 9.05 5.83 -14.89
N LEU A 306 9.48 5.06 -15.88
CA LEU A 306 8.95 5.02 -17.23
C LEU A 306 8.41 3.63 -17.50
N GLN A 307 7.28 3.54 -18.22
CA GLN A 307 6.71 2.27 -18.67
C GLN A 307 6.60 2.23 -20.18
N SER A 308 6.94 1.07 -20.76
CA SER A 308 6.79 0.78 -22.18
C SER A 308 6.36 -0.67 -22.39
N GLY A 309 5.78 -0.97 -23.56
CA GLY A 309 5.36 -2.33 -23.90
C GLY A 309 3.98 -2.37 -24.55
N ALA A 310 3.17 -3.35 -24.20
CA ALA A 310 1.84 -3.58 -24.73
C ALA A 310 0.78 -3.60 -23.63
N TRP A 311 -0.30 -2.89 -23.84
CA TRP A 311 -1.54 -2.96 -23.07
C TRP A 311 -2.62 -3.64 -23.92
N GLY A 312 -2.55 -4.96 -24.00
CA GLY A 312 -3.35 -5.66 -25.01
C GLY A 312 -2.93 -5.23 -26.41
N ASP A 313 -3.90 -4.75 -27.20
CA ASP A 313 -3.68 -4.25 -28.57
C ASP A 313 -3.10 -2.83 -28.62
N LEU A 314 -2.98 -2.12 -27.49
CA LEU A 314 -2.42 -0.77 -27.43
C LEU A 314 -0.92 -0.78 -27.09
N THR A 315 -0.22 0.25 -27.53
CA THR A 315 1.15 0.53 -27.07
C THR A 315 1.12 1.18 -25.69
N GLN A 316 1.80 0.60 -24.70
CA GLN A 316 1.98 1.22 -23.38
C GLN A 316 3.06 2.30 -23.44
N ARG A 317 2.73 3.53 -23.00
CA ARG A 317 3.68 4.63 -22.80
C ARG A 317 3.23 5.50 -21.64
N SER A 318 3.86 5.36 -20.49
CA SER A 318 3.44 6.07 -19.28
C SER A 318 4.60 6.35 -18.35
N ASN A 319 4.36 7.20 -17.36
CA ASN A 319 5.35 7.56 -16.36
C ASN A 319 4.70 7.90 -15.01
N ALA A 320 5.52 7.85 -13.95
CA ALA A 320 5.17 8.40 -12.65
C ALA A 320 6.43 8.92 -11.94
N TYR A 321 6.27 9.91 -11.05
CA TYR A 321 7.36 10.47 -10.28
C TYR A 321 6.89 11.00 -8.92
N ALA A 322 7.82 11.10 -7.96
CA ALA A 322 7.63 11.72 -6.67
C ALA A 322 8.83 12.59 -6.33
N LEU A 323 8.58 13.80 -5.79
CA LEU A 323 9.57 14.71 -5.25
C LEU A 323 9.12 15.12 -3.86
N GLU A 324 9.92 14.84 -2.84
CA GLU A 324 9.56 15.06 -1.45
C GLU A 324 10.74 15.65 -0.66
N GLY A 325 10.43 16.42 0.37
CA GLY A 325 11.41 16.92 1.32
C GLY A 325 10.88 16.89 2.74
N GLY A 326 11.79 16.81 3.70
CA GLY A 326 11.40 16.77 5.11
C GLY A 326 12.43 17.44 6.02
N LEU A 327 11.98 17.80 7.22
CA LEU A 327 12.77 18.38 8.28
C LEU A 327 12.42 17.74 9.63
N GLN A 328 13.41 17.25 10.34
CA GLN A 328 13.34 16.83 11.74
C GLN A 328 14.08 17.84 12.62
N PRO A 329 13.39 18.88 13.13
CA PRO A 329 14.05 19.97 13.87
C PRO A 329 14.56 19.49 15.24
N LYS A 330 15.77 19.93 15.63
CA LYS A 330 16.36 19.64 16.95
C LYS A 330 15.65 20.38 18.09
N ALA A 331 15.07 21.52 17.81
CA ALA A 331 14.49 22.39 18.85
C ALA A 331 13.28 21.78 19.59
N LEU A 332 12.60 20.80 18.99
CA LEU A 332 11.38 20.18 19.54
C LEU A 332 11.63 18.73 19.98
N ASN A 333 12.72 18.47 20.69
CA ASN A 333 13.19 17.13 21.05
C ASN A 333 12.17 16.25 21.80
N ARG A 334 11.21 16.83 22.54
CA ARG A 334 10.18 16.08 23.26
C ARG A 334 9.15 15.44 22.32
N ALA A 335 8.73 16.18 21.30
CA ALA A 335 7.75 15.69 20.32
C ALA A 335 8.40 14.97 19.14
N ARG A 336 9.70 15.17 18.91
CA ARG A 336 10.48 14.63 17.79
C ARG A 336 9.71 14.75 16.47
N PRO A 337 9.33 15.97 16.06
CA PRO A 337 8.53 16.15 14.85
C PRO A 337 9.33 15.83 13.60
N TRP A 338 8.63 15.35 12.61
CA TRP A 338 9.08 15.23 11.24
C TRP A 338 8.05 15.88 10.33
N LEU A 339 8.39 17.04 9.81
CA LEU A 339 7.59 17.77 8.84
C LEU A 339 8.02 17.33 7.45
N ARG A 340 7.08 16.97 6.62
CA ARG A 340 7.32 16.57 5.24
C ARG A 340 6.32 17.21 4.32
N GLY A 341 6.70 17.36 3.07
CA GLY A 341 5.81 17.75 1.99
C GLY A 341 6.36 17.28 0.67
N GLY A 342 5.48 17.22 -0.32
CA GLY A 342 5.90 16.75 -1.62
C GLY A 342 4.79 16.71 -2.65
N TYR A 343 5.16 16.18 -3.79
CA TYR A 343 4.28 16.02 -4.92
C TYR A 343 4.52 14.66 -5.58
N PHE A 344 3.43 13.93 -5.83
CA PHE A 344 3.39 12.76 -6.67
C PHE A 344 2.61 13.05 -7.95
N GLY A 345 3.10 12.56 -9.08
CA GLY A 345 2.41 12.64 -10.37
C GLY A 345 2.55 11.36 -11.15
N SER A 346 1.44 10.91 -11.74
CA SER A 346 1.41 9.79 -12.68
C SER A 346 0.61 10.15 -13.93
N SER A 347 1.05 9.68 -15.07
CA SER A 347 0.36 9.95 -16.34
C SER A 347 -1.01 9.27 -16.40
N GLY A 348 -1.96 9.92 -17.09
CA GLY A 348 -3.24 9.37 -17.52
C GLY A 348 -3.34 9.38 -19.05
N ASP A 349 -4.22 8.55 -19.59
CA ASP A 349 -4.49 8.50 -21.01
C ASP A 349 -5.27 9.74 -21.46
N ARG A 350 -4.79 10.38 -22.52
CA ARG A 350 -5.40 11.61 -23.07
C ARG A 350 -6.33 11.34 -24.23
N ASN A 351 -6.20 10.18 -24.90
CA ASN A 351 -6.95 9.87 -26.11
C ASN A 351 -7.12 8.36 -26.30
N ALA A 352 -8.25 7.83 -25.90
CA ALA A 352 -8.59 6.40 -26.01
C ALA A 352 -8.58 5.82 -27.45
N LYS A 353 -8.32 6.65 -28.50
CA LYS A 353 -8.43 6.28 -29.93
C LYS A 353 -7.11 6.33 -30.68
N ASP A 354 -5.99 6.70 -30.07
CA ASP A 354 -4.70 6.91 -30.76
C ASP A 354 -3.79 5.66 -30.78
N GLY A 355 -4.28 4.53 -30.25
CA GLY A 355 -3.49 3.28 -30.19
C GLY A 355 -2.47 3.25 -29.06
N VAL A 356 -2.47 4.25 -28.17
CA VAL A 356 -1.56 4.34 -27.02
C VAL A 356 -2.35 4.26 -25.72
N HIS A 357 -1.89 3.47 -24.77
CA HIS A 357 -2.34 3.51 -23.37
C HIS A 357 -1.37 4.38 -22.57
N GLY A 358 -1.80 5.61 -22.30
CA GLY A 358 -0.99 6.63 -21.60
C GLY A 358 -1.05 6.58 -20.09
N THR A 359 -1.93 5.76 -19.51
CA THR A 359 -2.11 5.65 -18.05
C THR A 359 -0.95 4.90 -17.43
N PHE A 360 -0.32 5.49 -16.41
CA PHE A 360 0.62 4.77 -15.56
C PHE A 360 -0.07 3.58 -14.92
N PHE A 361 0.50 2.40 -15.09
CA PHE A 361 -0.04 1.17 -14.53
C PHE A 361 0.70 0.78 -13.24
N ALA A 362 0.04 0.91 -12.11
CA ALA A 362 0.53 0.38 -10.85
C ALA A 362 0.42 -1.15 -10.87
N LEU A 363 1.56 -1.86 -10.90
CA LEU A 363 1.63 -3.30 -11.22
C LEU A 363 0.94 -4.16 -10.17
N LEU A 364 1.60 -4.36 -9.03
CA LEU A 364 1.13 -5.15 -7.88
C LEU A 364 1.42 -4.39 -6.55
N PRO A 365 1.02 -3.12 -6.43
CA PRO A 365 1.48 -2.24 -5.35
C PRO A 365 0.85 -2.57 -3.99
N THR A 366 1.40 -1.90 -2.96
CA THR A 366 0.67 -1.58 -1.74
C THR A 366 0.33 -0.08 -1.76
N PRO A 367 -0.85 0.34 -2.23
CA PRO A 367 -1.16 1.74 -2.54
C PRO A 367 -1.46 2.58 -1.28
N ARG A 368 -0.60 2.50 -0.26
CA ARG A 368 -0.74 3.21 1.02
C ARG A 368 0.49 4.06 1.34
N SER A 369 1.30 4.36 0.34
CA SER A 369 2.48 5.20 0.49
C SER A 369 2.14 6.61 0.93
N TYR A 370 0.96 7.12 0.57
CA TYR A 370 0.51 8.48 0.88
C TYR A 370 -0.59 8.52 1.95
N ALA A 371 -1.67 7.77 1.79
CA ALA A 371 -2.77 7.76 2.75
C ALA A 371 -3.28 6.34 3.03
N ARG A 372 -3.83 6.10 4.22
CA ARG A 372 -4.46 4.82 4.57
C ARG A 372 -5.92 4.72 4.09
N TYR A 373 -6.48 5.79 3.53
CA TYR A 373 -7.83 5.84 3.00
C TYR A 373 -7.87 5.28 1.56
N PRO A 374 -8.53 4.12 1.30
CA PRO A 374 -8.43 3.40 0.03
C PRO A 374 -9.42 3.83 -1.06
N PHE A 375 -9.73 5.11 -1.22
CA PHE A 375 -10.66 5.56 -2.26
C PHE A 375 -9.97 5.93 -3.59
N PHE A 376 -8.64 5.94 -3.64
CA PHE A 376 -7.84 6.22 -4.83
C PHE A 376 -6.62 5.32 -4.90
N ASN A 377 -5.96 5.27 -6.05
CA ASN A 377 -4.63 4.69 -6.24
C ASN A 377 -3.73 5.63 -7.05
N GLU A 378 -2.51 5.21 -7.30
CA GLU A 378 -1.48 6.01 -7.96
C GLU A 378 -1.60 6.06 -9.50
N MET A 379 -2.74 5.69 -10.12
CA MET A 379 -2.98 5.71 -11.57
C MET A 379 -3.75 6.97 -11.98
N ASN A 380 -3.29 7.68 -13.03
CA ASN A 380 -3.91 8.93 -13.49
C ASN A 380 -4.07 9.95 -12.35
N LEU A 381 -3.06 10.11 -11.51
CA LEU A 381 -3.16 10.87 -10.26
C LEU A 381 -2.09 11.95 -10.17
N LYS A 382 -2.46 13.06 -9.56
CA LYS A 382 -1.58 14.10 -9.00
C LYS A 382 -1.96 14.28 -7.55
N ASP A 383 -0.98 14.26 -6.66
CA ASP A 383 -1.14 14.42 -5.21
C ASP A 383 -0.10 15.40 -4.68
N GLY A 384 -0.56 16.59 -4.26
CA GLY A 384 0.25 17.51 -3.48
C GLY A 384 -0.08 17.35 -2.01
N PHE A 385 0.92 17.08 -1.16
CA PHE A 385 0.66 16.74 0.24
C PHE A 385 1.58 17.44 1.23
N GLY A 386 1.09 17.55 2.47
CA GLY A 386 1.84 17.89 3.66
C GLY A 386 1.62 16.87 4.76
N GLU A 387 2.68 16.49 5.47
CA GLU A 387 2.67 15.46 6.52
C GLU A 387 3.39 15.97 7.77
N LEU A 388 2.79 15.74 8.94
CA LEU A 388 3.42 15.92 10.24
C LEU A 388 3.42 14.61 11.01
N ILE A 389 4.61 14.10 11.32
CA ILE A 389 4.78 12.94 12.18
C ILE A 389 5.37 13.40 13.53
N LEU A 390 4.71 13.03 14.63
CA LEU A 390 5.18 13.28 15.99
C LEU A 390 5.52 11.96 16.68
N ARG A 391 6.61 11.91 17.43
CA ARG A 391 7.03 10.75 18.23
C ARG A 391 7.34 11.17 19.67
N PRO A 392 6.29 11.49 20.46
CA PRO A 392 6.47 12.04 21.81
C PRO A 392 7.08 11.02 22.78
N SER A 393 6.99 9.73 22.50
CA SER A 393 7.63 8.66 23.27
C SER A 393 8.18 7.55 22.37
N LYS A 394 8.88 6.56 22.95
CA LYS A 394 9.28 5.35 22.23
C LYS A 394 8.12 4.40 21.94
N LYS A 395 6.96 4.63 22.54
CA LYS A 395 5.75 3.84 22.38
C LYS A 395 4.73 4.50 21.47
N SER A 396 4.99 5.70 21.05
CA SER A 396 4.01 6.63 20.48
C SER A 396 4.37 7.26 19.11
N THR A 397 3.52 7.16 18.02
CA THR A 397 3.56 8.00 16.77
C THR A 397 2.19 8.59 16.45
N VAL A 398 2.09 9.87 16.34
CA VAL A 398 0.95 10.57 15.73
C VAL A 398 1.36 10.97 14.33
N ARG A 399 0.48 10.76 13.36
CA ARG A 399 0.63 11.26 11.99
C ARG A 399 -0.58 12.09 11.64
N LEU A 400 -0.38 13.20 10.96
CA LEU A 400 -1.41 14.07 10.40
C LEU A 400 -1.00 14.40 8.97
N ASP A 401 -1.90 14.16 8.03
CA ASP A 401 -1.66 14.37 6.61
C ASP A 401 -2.77 15.23 5.99
N GLY A 402 -2.39 16.03 5.00
CA GLY A 402 -3.32 16.75 4.14
C GLY A 402 -2.91 16.61 2.68
N HIS A 403 -3.89 16.28 1.82
CA HIS A 403 -3.66 16.00 0.40
C HIS A 403 -4.62 16.78 -0.48
N HIS A 404 -4.12 17.28 -1.59
CA HIS A 404 -4.93 17.74 -2.71
C HIS A 404 -4.77 16.79 -3.89
N LEU A 405 -5.84 16.06 -4.21
CA LEU A 405 -5.86 15.00 -5.21
C LEU A 405 -6.55 15.49 -6.49
N SER A 406 -5.90 15.29 -7.63
CA SER A 406 -6.49 15.56 -8.94
C SER A 406 -6.10 14.50 -9.95
N LEU A 407 -6.93 14.30 -11.00
CA LEU A 407 -6.60 13.44 -12.11
C LEU A 407 -5.59 14.13 -13.04
N ALA A 408 -4.64 13.36 -13.57
CA ALA A 408 -3.66 13.89 -14.54
C ALA A 408 -4.28 14.15 -15.92
N SER A 409 -5.29 13.35 -16.30
CA SER A 409 -6.07 13.49 -17.52
C SER A 409 -7.58 13.43 -17.22
N ALA A 410 -8.32 14.42 -17.71
CA ALA A 410 -9.77 14.45 -17.68
C ALA A 410 -10.42 13.45 -18.66
N ASN A 411 -9.68 12.90 -19.61
CA ASN A 411 -10.16 11.91 -20.58
C ASN A 411 -9.98 10.48 -20.09
N ASP A 412 -9.40 10.31 -18.91
CA ASP A 412 -9.15 9.00 -18.30
C ASP A 412 -10.04 8.78 -17.10
N LEU A 413 -9.85 7.67 -16.40
CA LEU A 413 -10.70 7.24 -15.29
C LEU A 413 -10.10 7.64 -13.93
N TRP A 414 -10.96 7.73 -12.92
CA TRP A 414 -10.55 7.64 -11.53
C TRP A 414 -10.45 6.17 -11.15
N TYR A 415 -9.25 5.72 -10.81
CA TYR A 415 -8.93 4.32 -10.54
C TYR A 415 -8.92 4.00 -9.04
N THR A 416 -9.44 2.81 -8.69
CA THR A 416 -9.32 2.18 -7.38
C THR A 416 -8.93 0.70 -7.54
N GLY A 417 -8.39 0.09 -6.49
CA GLY A 417 -7.95 -1.31 -6.54
C GLY A 417 -6.47 -1.49 -6.22
N GLY A 418 -5.97 -2.71 -6.33
CA GLY A 418 -4.61 -3.08 -5.87
C GLY A 418 -3.84 -4.04 -6.79
N GLY A 419 -4.12 -4.01 -8.10
CA GLY A 419 -3.52 -4.92 -9.06
C GLY A 419 -4.19 -6.29 -9.08
N ALA A 420 -3.60 -7.22 -9.81
CA ALA A 420 -4.11 -8.57 -9.95
C ALA A 420 -4.13 -9.33 -8.62
N TYR A 421 -5.27 -9.94 -8.25
CA TYR A 421 -5.42 -10.69 -7.01
C TYR A 421 -6.25 -11.98 -7.15
N GLN A 422 -6.84 -12.20 -8.33
CA GLN A 422 -7.60 -13.42 -8.66
C GLN A 422 -7.66 -13.64 -10.18
N PRO A 423 -7.96 -14.87 -10.67
CA PRO A 423 -7.91 -15.18 -12.10
C PRO A 423 -9.00 -14.54 -12.97
N TRP A 424 -10.13 -14.10 -12.41
CA TRP A 424 -11.34 -13.74 -13.15
C TRP A 424 -11.70 -12.25 -13.12
N THR A 425 -10.98 -11.42 -12.37
CA THR A 425 -11.12 -9.96 -12.41
C THR A 425 -9.80 -9.27 -12.69
N PHE A 426 -9.85 -8.10 -13.29
CA PHE A 426 -8.64 -7.35 -13.62
C PHE A 426 -7.87 -6.88 -12.37
N GLY A 427 -8.61 -6.46 -11.32
CA GLY A 427 -8.02 -6.02 -10.06
C GLY A 427 -7.99 -4.51 -9.87
N TYR A 428 -8.34 -3.76 -10.90
CA TYR A 428 -8.65 -2.35 -10.85
C TYR A 428 -10.06 -2.09 -11.34
N THR A 429 -10.72 -1.12 -10.70
CA THR A 429 -11.98 -0.56 -11.17
C THR A 429 -11.77 0.89 -11.55
N GLY A 430 -12.45 1.35 -12.61
CA GLY A 430 -12.38 2.72 -13.09
C GLY A 430 -13.75 3.38 -13.03
N ARG A 431 -13.80 4.61 -12.53
CA ARG A 431 -14.97 5.48 -12.56
C ARG A 431 -14.75 6.62 -13.54
N PRO A 432 -15.79 7.06 -14.28
CA PRO A 432 -15.60 8.11 -15.27
C PRO A 432 -15.20 9.43 -14.61
N SER A 433 -14.26 10.13 -15.19
CA SER A 433 -13.88 11.49 -14.79
C SER A 433 -14.97 12.53 -15.11
N ASN A 434 -15.85 12.22 -16.09
CA ASN A 434 -16.85 13.12 -16.65
C ASN A 434 -16.23 14.44 -17.18
N GLY A 435 -15.02 14.37 -17.72
CA GLY A 435 -14.27 15.54 -18.23
C GLY A 435 -13.72 16.46 -17.14
N LYS A 436 -13.66 15.99 -15.89
CA LYS A 436 -13.18 16.73 -14.72
C LYS A 436 -11.85 16.18 -14.23
N THR A 437 -11.12 17.00 -13.47
CA THR A 437 -9.84 16.59 -12.88
C THR A 437 -9.80 16.75 -11.36
N ASP A 438 -10.55 17.68 -10.76
CA ASP A 438 -10.60 17.86 -9.31
C ASP A 438 -11.23 16.63 -8.65
N LEU A 439 -10.40 15.84 -7.93
CA LEU A 439 -10.83 14.58 -7.34
C LEU A 439 -11.27 14.76 -5.88
N ALA A 440 -10.39 15.22 -5.00
CA ALA A 440 -10.72 15.42 -3.58
C ALA A 440 -9.64 16.21 -2.83
N ASN A 441 -10.03 16.82 -1.71
CA ASN A 441 -9.13 17.12 -0.60
C ASN A 441 -9.28 16.02 0.45
N LEU A 442 -8.17 15.47 0.93
CA LEU A 442 -8.14 14.47 1.98
C LEU A 442 -7.38 15.02 3.19
N TYR A 443 -7.97 14.86 4.35
CA TYR A 443 -7.35 15.15 5.64
C TYR A 443 -7.41 13.88 6.47
N ASP A 444 -6.27 13.39 6.92
CA ASP A 444 -6.25 12.17 7.70
C ASP A 444 -5.27 12.22 8.87
N GLY A 445 -5.45 11.28 9.79
CA GLY A 445 -4.58 11.17 10.92
C GLY A 445 -4.59 9.77 11.52
N SER A 446 -3.48 9.39 12.13
CA SER A 446 -3.37 8.15 12.88
C SER A 446 -2.70 8.36 14.23
N LEU A 447 -3.09 7.51 15.15
CA LEU A 447 -2.51 7.38 16.47
C LEU A 447 -2.23 5.89 16.71
N ASP A 448 -0.98 5.55 16.83
CA ASP A 448 -0.56 4.18 17.03
C ASP A 448 0.14 4.04 18.41
N TYR A 449 -0.16 3.07 19.29
CA TYR A 449 0.38 2.84 20.64
C TYR A 449 0.85 1.42 20.91
N ALA A 450 2.11 1.26 21.31
CA ALA A 450 2.65 0.00 21.80
C ALA A 450 2.51 -0.11 23.33
N PHE A 451 1.62 -0.96 23.82
CA PHE A 451 1.55 -1.27 25.24
C PHE A 451 2.87 -1.90 25.72
N ASN A 452 3.35 -2.86 24.96
CA ASN A 452 4.61 -3.57 25.16
C ASN A 452 5.13 -4.10 23.80
N ARG A 453 6.11 -5.02 23.82
CA ARG A 453 6.66 -5.64 22.61
C ARG A 453 5.67 -6.55 21.86
N ALA A 454 4.69 -7.10 22.58
CA ALA A 454 3.72 -8.05 22.05
C ALA A 454 2.44 -7.38 21.56
N ALA A 455 1.99 -6.31 22.20
CA ALA A 455 0.66 -5.74 21.98
C ALA A 455 0.69 -4.27 21.61
N SER A 456 -0.11 -3.89 20.62
CA SER A 456 -0.28 -2.51 20.17
C SER A 456 -1.72 -2.23 19.76
N ILE A 457 -2.10 -0.95 19.75
CA ILE A 457 -3.36 -0.44 19.25
C ILE A 457 -3.10 0.73 18.30
N GLY A 458 -3.85 0.79 17.22
CA GLY A 458 -3.86 1.87 16.25
C GLY A 458 -5.24 2.45 16.05
N PHE A 459 -5.31 3.76 15.85
CA PHE A 459 -6.50 4.49 15.46
C PHE A 459 -6.21 5.25 14.17
N TYR A 460 -7.13 5.23 13.26
CA TYR A 460 -7.06 6.01 12.02
C TYR A 460 -8.40 6.68 11.76
N TYR A 461 -8.34 7.91 11.30
CA TYR A 461 -9.49 8.65 10.78
C TYR A 461 -9.06 9.45 9.56
N GLY A 462 -9.83 9.36 8.49
CA GLY A 462 -9.69 10.13 7.26
C GLY A 462 -11.02 10.76 6.87
N TYR A 463 -10.96 11.99 6.39
CA TYR A 463 -12.09 12.74 5.86
C TYR A 463 -11.74 13.21 4.45
N ALA A 464 -12.42 12.66 3.47
CA ALA A 464 -12.30 13.07 2.07
C ALA A 464 -13.44 14.00 1.68
N GLN A 465 -13.11 15.20 1.22
CA GLN A 465 -14.01 16.14 0.60
C GLN A 465 -13.89 15.99 -0.93
N GLY A 466 -14.86 15.33 -1.56
CA GLY A 466 -14.86 15.06 -2.99
C GLY A 466 -14.97 16.32 -3.84
N GLY A 467 -14.13 16.37 -4.87
CA GLY A 467 -14.14 17.39 -5.91
C GLY A 467 -15.17 17.11 -7.01
N ASP A 468 -15.01 17.78 -8.14
CA ASP A 468 -15.97 17.72 -9.26
C ASP A 468 -16.13 16.33 -9.88
N VAL A 469 -15.07 15.51 -9.88
CA VAL A 469 -15.11 14.11 -10.35
C VAL A 469 -16.08 13.29 -9.48
N ILE A 470 -15.96 13.39 -8.17
CA ILE A 470 -16.81 12.68 -7.21
C ILE A 470 -18.23 13.20 -7.24
N LYS A 471 -18.44 14.53 -7.27
CA LYS A 471 -19.76 15.16 -7.36
C LYS A 471 -20.55 14.77 -8.61
N ALA A 472 -19.87 14.45 -9.71
CA ALA A 472 -20.52 14.00 -10.94
C ALA A 472 -21.08 12.55 -10.84
N ILE A 473 -20.67 11.77 -9.82
CA ILE A 473 -21.03 10.37 -9.64
C ILE A 473 -21.93 10.15 -8.42
N TYR A 474 -21.66 10.87 -7.32
CA TYR A 474 -22.28 10.68 -6.00
C TYR A 474 -23.08 11.90 -5.55
N LYS A 475 -24.10 11.68 -4.70
CA LYS A 475 -24.96 12.77 -4.18
C LYS A 475 -24.29 13.67 -3.17
N HIS A 476 -23.43 13.09 -2.33
CA HIS A 476 -22.70 13.81 -1.29
C HIS A 476 -21.21 13.76 -1.61
N GLN A 477 -20.52 14.83 -1.28
CA GLN A 477 -19.08 14.94 -1.54
C GLN A 477 -18.23 14.47 -0.37
N ASP A 478 -18.79 14.35 0.82
CA ASP A 478 -18.03 14.03 2.03
C ASP A 478 -18.01 12.54 2.28
N SER A 479 -16.85 12.03 2.66
CA SER A 479 -16.67 10.62 2.99
C SER A 479 -15.72 10.47 4.17
N PRO A 480 -16.23 10.35 5.40
CA PRO A 480 -15.43 9.94 6.55
C PRO A 480 -15.20 8.43 6.55
N TYR A 481 -13.99 8.05 6.92
CA TYR A 481 -13.54 6.68 7.08
C TYR A 481 -12.64 6.57 8.31
N GLY A 482 -12.73 5.47 9.03
CA GLY A 482 -11.84 5.25 10.16
C GLY A 482 -11.78 3.78 10.57
N PHE A 483 -10.77 3.45 11.35
CA PHE A 483 -10.64 2.12 11.94
C PHE A 483 -9.94 2.17 13.30
N ILE A 484 -10.19 1.11 14.06
CA ILE A 484 -9.44 0.74 15.25
C ILE A 484 -8.80 -0.61 14.95
N GLU A 485 -7.49 -0.71 15.20
CA GLU A 485 -6.71 -1.91 14.96
C GLU A 485 -5.97 -2.33 16.23
N VAL A 486 -6.01 -3.60 16.56
CA VAL A 486 -5.24 -4.20 17.65
C VAL A 486 -4.34 -5.28 17.05
N ASP A 487 -3.05 -5.21 17.36
CA ASP A 487 -2.05 -6.19 16.99
C ASP A 487 -1.54 -6.90 18.25
N TYR A 488 -1.47 -8.25 18.21
CA TYR A 488 -0.79 -9.07 19.18
C TYR A 488 0.20 -10.01 18.50
N ARG A 489 1.41 -10.15 19.06
CA ARG A 489 2.50 -10.99 18.53
C ARG A 489 3.13 -11.81 19.64
N PHE A 490 3.54 -13.04 19.32
CA PHE A 490 4.22 -13.93 20.25
C PHE A 490 5.31 -14.75 19.58
#